data_1052f6f1ac4e61834d3c9e5ce20ce6b7
#
_entry.id   1052f6f1ac4e61834d3c9e5ce20ce6b7
#
_cell.length_a   1.000
_cell.length_b   1.000
_cell.length_c   1.000
_cell.angle_alpha   90.00
_cell.angle_beta   90.00
_cell.angle_gamma   90.00
#
_symmetry.space_group_name_H-M   'P 1'
#
loop_
_entity.id
_entity.type
_entity.pdbx_description
1 polymer ?
#
loop_
_entity_poly.entity_id
_entity_poly.type
_entity_poly.pdbx_seq_one_letter_code
_entity_poly.pdbx_strand_id
1 'polypeptide(L)'
;MHLPRLSAEPPGTRKALIWSIGWTVLGLAFAGVVAALQDGQAAGEYVTGFLIEKSLSLDNLFVFAVLFSMLGVRAEDRHKVLVLGIVLAIVLRAIFIVVGIAALDAFHGLTYVLGALLAVTAIGVARHGGDDRDLNQSRLMKLVRRMVPANASPLTLPLVAVAAFDVMFAIDSIPAIFAVTTDTFVVFAANAWSLCGMISLYFLLENALARFRYLHLGLAAILAYVAAKLILVDVWHPPIIVSLAVVVGALAVAALASSLPAGSAGPARPTR
;
A
#
# COMPACT_ATOMS: atom_id res chain seq x y z
N MET A 1 -26.01 -5.88 -23.01
CA MET A 1 -24.62 -6.36 -23.08
C MET A 1 -24.32 -7.12 -21.78
N HIS A 2 -24.44 -8.46 -21.79
CA HIS A 2 -24.22 -9.30 -20.60
C HIS A 2 -22.72 -9.42 -20.36
N LEU A 3 -22.21 -8.72 -19.35
CA LEU A 3 -20.88 -9.02 -18.81
C LEU A 3 -20.90 -10.44 -18.21
N PRO A 4 -19.87 -11.26 -18.46
CA PRO A 4 -19.79 -12.59 -17.89
C PRO A 4 -19.89 -12.50 -16.37
N ARG A 5 -20.67 -13.40 -15.75
CA ARG A 5 -20.84 -13.50 -14.30
C ARG A 5 -19.49 -13.80 -13.66
N LEU A 6 -18.78 -12.78 -13.20
CA LEU A 6 -17.65 -12.87 -12.27
C LEU A 6 -18.19 -13.14 -10.84
N SER A 7 -19.08 -14.11 -10.70
CA SER A 7 -19.50 -14.62 -9.41
C SER A 7 -18.52 -15.71 -8.97
N ALA A 8 -17.32 -15.33 -8.62
CA ALA A 8 -16.43 -16.20 -7.88
C ALA A 8 -16.82 -16.09 -6.40
N GLU A 9 -17.25 -17.19 -5.78
CA GLU A 9 -17.28 -17.30 -4.33
C GLU A 9 -15.93 -16.85 -3.77
N PRO A 10 -15.90 -16.11 -2.63
CA PRO A 10 -14.65 -15.66 -2.04
C PRO A 10 -13.71 -16.88 -1.88
N PRO A 11 -12.47 -16.80 -2.37
CA PRO A 11 -11.57 -17.93 -2.33
C PRO A 11 -11.31 -18.31 -0.87
N GLY A 12 -11.47 -19.61 -0.55
CA GLY A 12 -11.14 -20.09 0.80
C GLY A 12 -9.70 -19.69 1.18
N THR A 13 -9.42 -19.50 2.47
CA THR A 13 -8.15 -18.98 3.02
C THR A 13 -6.90 -19.64 2.40
N ARG A 14 -6.93 -20.95 2.17
CA ARG A 14 -5.80 -21.67 1.54
C ARG A 14 -5.55 -21.24 0.09
N LYS A 15 -6.61 -21.04 -0.69
CA LYS A 15 -6.49 -20.55 -2.07
C LYS A 15 -5.97 -19.11 -2.09
N ALA A 16 -6.51 -18.25 -1.24
CA ALA A 16 -6.06 -16.85 -1.10
C ALA A 16 -4.57 -16.78 -0.73
N LEU A 17 -4.09 -17.63 0.18
CA LEU A 17 -2.68 -17.72 0.56
C LEU A 17 -1.80 -18.15 -0.62
N ILE A 18 -2.17 -19.21 -1.33
CA ILE A 18 -1.42 -19.72 -2.48
C ILE A 18 -1.32 -18.64 -3.57
N TRP A 19 -2.41 -17.97 -3.89
CA TRP A 19 -2.42 -16.89 -4.88
C TRP A 19 -1.61 -15.68 -4.41
N SER A 20 -1.67 -15.30 -3.13
CA SER A 20 -0.88 -14.19 -2.59
C SER A 20 0.62 -14.48 -2.66
N ILE A 21 1.02 -15.69 -2.28
CA ILE A 21 2.42 -16.14 -2.41
C ILE A 21 2.82 -16.18 -3.90
N GLY A 22 1.97 -16.76 -4.76
CA GLY A 22 2.22 -16.85 -6.19
C GLY A 22 2.46 -15.50 -6.84
N TRP A 23 1.59 -14.52 -6.59
CA TRP A 23 1.76 -13.16 -7.10
C TRP A 23 3.01 -12.46 -6.53
N THR A 24 3.33 -12.70 -5.25
CA THR A 24 4.53 -12.12 -4.64
C THR A 24 5.80 -12.72 -5.25
N VAL A 25 5.85 -14.04 -5.42
CA VAL A 25 6.98 -14.74 -6.06
C VAL A 25 7.12 -14.30 -7.52
N LEU A 26 6.01 -14.20 -8.25
CA LEU A 26 6.02 -13.74 -9.65
C LEU A 26 6.50 -12.29 -9.77
N GLY A 27 6.03 -11.40 -8.88
CA GLY A 27 6.52 -10.03 -8.80
C GLY A 27 8.01 -9.96 -8.48
N LEU A 28 8.51 -10.76 -7.54
CA LEU A 28 9.95 -10.82 -7.26
C LEU A 28 10.75 -11.43 -8.43
N ALA A 29 10.21 -12.45 -9.10
CA ALA A 29 10.85 -13.04 -10.27
C ALA A 29 10.95 -12.06 -11.46
N PHE A 30 10.05 -11.06 -11.55
CA PHE A 30 10.12 -10.02 -12.55
C PHE A 30 11.40 -9.15 -12.42
N ALA A 31 12.07 -9.16 -11.27
CA ALA A 31 13.40 -8.56 -11.12
C ALA A 31 14.42 -9.14 -12.12
N GLY A 32 14.28 -10.42 -12.47
CA GLY A 32 15.11 -11.04 -13.51
C GLY A 32 14.86 -10.44 -14.90
N VAL A 33 13.62 -10.04 -15.20
CA VAL A 33 13.29 -9.33 -16.44
C VAL A 33 13.90 -7.93 -16.44
N VAL A 34 13.79 -7.21 -15.31
CA VAL A 34 14.40 -5.87 -15.16
C VAL A 34 15.92 -5.95 -15.32
N ALA A 35 16.58 -6.94 -14.69
CA ALA A 35 18.01 -7.17 -14.82
C ALA A 35 18.43 -7.45 -16.28
N ALA A 36 17.61 -8.17 -17.01
CA ALA A 36 17.88 -8.51 -18.43
C ALA A 36 17.65 -7.33 -19.39
N LEU A 37 16.70 -6.43 -19.08
CA LEU A 37 16.35 -5.27 -19.90
C LEU A 37 17.23 -4.06 -19.62
N GLN A 38 17.69 -3.91 -18.38
CA GLN A 38 18.50 -2.78 -17.92
C GLN A 38 19.81 -3.29 -17.31
N ASP A 39 19.85 -3.49 -15.98
CA ASP A 39 21.00 -4.01 -15.24
C ASP A 39 20.64 -4.55 -13.86
N GLY A 40 21.65 -5.04 -13.12
CA GLY A 40 21.47 -5.56 -11.78
C GLY A 40 21.12 -4.47 -10.75
N GLN A 41 21.53 -3.22 -10.96
CA GLN A 41 21.17 -2.11 -10.09
C GLN A 41 19.68 -1.79 -10.20
N ALA A 42 19.17 -1.65 -11.42
CA ALA A 42 17.76 -1.43 -11.70
C ALA A 42 16.88 -2.55 -11.13
N ALA A 43 17.35 -3.81 -11.21
CA ALA A 43 16.67 -4.94 -10.56
C ALA A 43 16.62 -4.80 -9.04
N GLY A 44 17.70 -4.34 -8.40
CA GLY A 44 17.73 -4.05 -6.95
C GLY A 44 16.79 -2.91 -6.57
N GLU A 45 16.73 -1.86 -7.38
CA GLU A 45 15.79 -0.73 -7.23
C GLU A 45 14.36 -1.19 -7.36
N TYR A 46 14.05 -2.03 -8.38
CA TYR A 46 12.76 -2.64 -8.57
C TYR A 46 12.32 -3.46 -7.35
N VAL A 47 13.17 -4.37 -6.86
CA VAL A 47 12.83 -5.22 -5.70
C VAL A 47 12.56 -4.36 -4.47
N THR A 48 13.39 -3.33 -4.24
CA THR A 48 13.21 -2.42 -3.11
C THR A 48 11.88 -1.66 -3.23
N GLY A 49 11.60 -1.07 -4.39
CA GLY A 49 10.34 -0.37 -4.68
C GLY A 49 9.13 -1.30 -4.56
N PHE A 50 9.22 -2.52 -5.11
CA PHE A 50 8.16 -3.53 -4.99
C PHE A 50 7.86 -3.90 -3.53
N LEU A 51 8.89 -4.08 -2.68
CA LEU A 51 8.70 -4.42 -1.27
C LEU A 51 8.13 -3.24 -0.47
N ILE A 52 8.58 -2.01 -0.74
CA ILE A 52 8.00 -0.80 -0.15
C ILE A 52 6.52 -0.72 -0.50
N GLU A 53 6.19 -0.77 -1.79
CA GLU A 53 4.81 -0.67 -2.27
C GLU A 53 3.94 -1.81 -1.73
N LYS A 54 4.45 -3.04 -1.73
CA LYS A 54 3.76 -4.20 -1.18
C LYS A 54 3.43 -4.03 0.29
N SER A 55 4.34 -3.42 1.05
CA SER A 55 4.16 -3.15 2.49
C SER A 55 3.10 -2.08 2.74
N LEU A 56 3.16 -0.98 2.00
CA LEU A 56 2.18 0.10 2.07
C LEU A 56 0.80 -0.37 1.60
N SER A 57 0.75 -1.25 0.58
CA SER A 57 -0.49 -1.85 0.09
C SER A 57 -1.22 -2.71 1.13
N LEU A 58 -0.52 -3.28 2.12
CA LEU A 58 -1.17 -4.01 3.23
C LEU A 58 -2.06 -3.08 4.08
N ASP A 59 -1.57 -1.87 4.36
CA ASP A 59 -2.32 -0.86 5.11
C ASP A 59 -3.53 -0.35 4.30
N ASN A 60 -3.35 -0.18 2.98
CA ASN A 60 -4.44 0.19 2.06
C ASN A 60 -5.57 -0.84 2.06
N LEU A 61 -5.23 -2.14 2.10
CA LEU A 61 -6.23 -3.23 2.15
C LEU A 61 -7.06 -3.20 3.43
N PHE A 62 -6.44 -2.85 4.56
CA PHE A 62 -7.17 -2.67 5.81
C PHE A 62 -8.24 -1.58 5.67
N VAL A 63 -7.86 -0.42 5.11
CA VAL A 63 -8.80 0.68 4.88
C VAL A 63 -9.92 0.25 3.92
N PHE A 64 -9.62 -0.53 2.88
CA PHE A 64 -10.65 -1.05 1.98
C PHE A 64 -11.61 -2.03 2.66
N ALA A 65 -11.11 -2.88 3.57
CA ALA A 65 -11.95 -3.79 4.34
C ALA A 65 -12.95 -3.03 5.25
N VAL A 66 -12.44 -2.01 5.96
CA VAL A 66 -13.28 -1.12 6.79
C VAL A 66 -14.28 -0.35 5.92
N LEU A 67 -13.83 0.16 4.77
CA LEU A 67 -14.66 0.90 3.82
C LEU A 67 -15.82 0.04 3.30
N PHE A 68 -15.56 -1.20 2.93
CA PHE A 68 -16.59 -2.13 2.44
C PHE A 68 -17.58 -2.50 3.53
N SER A 69 -17.12 -2.69 4.76
CA SER A 69 -17.99 -2.91 5.91
C SER A 69 -18.89 -1.71 6.16
N MET A 70 -18.32 -0.50 6.19
CA MET A 70 -19.01 0.76 6.46
C MET A 70 -20.04 1.13 5.38
N LEU A 71 -19.73 0.81 4.11
CA LEU A 71 -20.61 1.08 2.96
C LEU A 71 -21.60 -0.07 2.70
N GLY A 72 -21.59 -1.14 3.49
CA GLY A 72 -22.47 -2.29 3.33
C GLY A 72 -22.25 -3.03 2.01
N VAL A 73 -21.01 -3.07 1.49
CA VAL A 73 -20.72 -3.76 0.22
C VAL A 73 -20.88 -5.26 0.42
N ARG A 74 -21.82 -5.86 -0.35
CA ARG A 74 -22.11 -7.30 -0.27
C ARG A 74 -20.88 -8.11 -0.67
N ALA A 75 -20.67 -9.26 -0.02
CA ALA A 75 -19.49 -10.12 -0.26
C ALA A 75 -19.30 -10.46 -1.76
N GLU A 76 -20.39 -10.72 -2.48
CA GLU A 76 -20.39 -11.00 -3.93
C GLU A 76 -19.92 -9.84 -4.81
N ASP A 77 -20.04 -8.60 -4.34
CA ASP A 77 -19.68 -7.39 -5.08
C ASP A 77 -18.28 -6.89 -4.73
N ARG A 78 -17.69 -7.28 -3.58
CA ARG A 78 -16.36 -6.87 -3.15
C ARG A 78 -15.29 -7.18 -4.19
N HIS A 79 -15.34 -8.38 -4.78
CA HIS A 79 -14.40 -8.76 -5.83
C HIS A 79 -14.47 -7.83 -7.04
N LYS A 80 -15.67 -7.47 -7.49
CA LYS A 80 -15.86 -6.56 -8.63
C LYS A 80 -15.32 -5.16 -8.33
N VAL A 81 -15.64 -4.64 -7.14
CA VAL A 81 -15.15 -3.32 -6.71
C VAL A 81 -13.63 -3.31 -6.59
N LEU A 82 -13.03 -4.38 -6.06
CA LEU A 82 -11.57 -4.50 -5.97
C LEU A 82 -10.92 -4.57 -7.36
N VAL A 83 -11.42 -5.41 -8.27
CA VAL A 83 -10.87 -5.51 -9.63
C VAL A 83 -10.93 -4.17 -10.36
N LEU A 84 -12.11 -3.52 -10.37
CA LEU A 84 -12.27 -2.22 -11.00
C LEU A 84 -11.43 -1.14 -10.29
N GLY A 85 -11.36 -1.19 -8.96
CA GLY A 85 -10.55 -0.29 -8.16
C GLY A 85 -9.06 -0.41 -8.48
N ILE A 86 -8.53 -1.65 -8.61
CA ILE A 86 -7.13 -1.88 -8.96
C ILE A 86 -6.82 -1.40 -10.38
N VAL A 87 -7.70 -1.67 -11.36
CA VAL A 87 -7.51 -1.14 -12.72
C VAL A 87 -7.44 0.38 -12.70
N LEU A 88 -8.35 1.03 -11.98
CA LEU A 88 -8.35 2.49 -11.84
C LEU A 88 -7.10 2.98 -11.09
N ALA A 89 -6.71 2.29 -10.03
CA ALA A 89 -5.48 2.57 -9.27
C ALA A 89 -4.22 2.53 -10.16
N ILE A 90 -4.08 1.50 -11.01
CA ILE A 90 -2.94 1.40 -11.95
C ILE A 90 -2.92 2.59 -12.90
N VAL A 91 -4.07 2.98 -13.45
CA VAL A 91 -4.15 4.13 -14.37
C VAL A 91 -3.81 5.44 -13.65
N LEU A 92 -4.38 5.67 -12.47
CA LEU A 92 -4.11 6.88 -11.69
C LEU A 92 -2.63 6.95 -11.27
N ARG A 93 -2.05 5.84 -10.80
CA ARG A 93 -0.63 5.77 -10.43
C ARG A 93 0.29 5.99 -11.63
N ALA A 94 -0.05 5.46 -12.81
CA ALA A 94 0.72 5.76 -14.03
C ALA A 94 0.77 7.29 -14.31
N ILE A 95 -0.35 7.97 -14.17
CA ILE A 95 -0.42 9.43 -14.32
C ILE A 95 0.43 10.13 -13.24
N PHE A 96 0.27 9.73 -11.96
CA PHE A 96 1.05 10.31 -10.86
C PHE A 96 2.55 10.08 -10.98
N ILE A 97 2.97 8.91 -11.48
CA ILE A 97 4.39 8.59 -11.70
C ILE A 97 4.96 9.51 -12.78
N VAL A 98 4.32 9.60 -13.94
CA VAL A 98 4.80 10.44 -15.06
C VAL A 98 4.84 11.92 -14.66
N VAL A 99 3.76 12.42 -14.06
CA VAL A 99 3.70 13.82 -13.61
C VAL A 99 4.69 14.07 -12.47
N GLY A 100 4.83 13.14 -11.54
CA GLY A 100 5.72 13.26 -10.38
C GLY A 100 7.19 13.29 -10.79
N ILE A 101 7.62 12.41 -11.71
CA ILE A 101 8.99 12.41 -12.24
C ILE A 101 9.26 13.71 -12.99
N ALA A 102 8.35 14.12 -13.89
CA ALA A 102 8.50 15.39 -14.61
C ALA A 102 8.59 16.60 -13.66
N ALA A 103 7.85 16.58 -12.55
CA ALA A 103 7.89 17.63 -11.55
C ALA A 103 9.21 17.62 -10.74
N LEU A 104 9.77 16.44 -10.42
CA LEU A 104 11.09 16.30 -9.80
C LEU A 104 12.21 16.81 -10.71
N ASP A 105 12.16 16.48 -12.00
CA ASP A 105 13.13 16.95 -12.98
C ASP A 105 13.07 18.48 -13.18
N ALA A 106 11.86 19.05 -13.13
CA ALA A 106 11.66 20.49 -13.27
C ALA A 106 12.04 21.29 -12.00
N PHE A 107 11.90 20.69 -10.80
CA PHE A 107 12.12 21.39 -9.54
C PHE A 107 12.74 20.46 -8.48
N HIS A 108 14.06 20.49 -8.36
CA HIS A 108 14.80 19.66 -7.40
C HIS A 108 14.34 19.85 -5.95
N GLY A 109 13.93 21.04 -5.55
CA GLY A 109 13.39 21.32 -4.21
C GLY A 109 12.15 20.51 -3.85
N LEU A 110 11.45 19.92 -4.84
CA LEU A 110 10.31 19.03 -4.60
C LEU A 110 10.72 17.79 -3.80
N THR A 111 11.95 17.28 -3.98
CA THR A 111 12.48 16.15 -3.22
C THR A 111 12.43 16.38 -1.71
N TYR A 112 12.78 17.58 -1.26
CA TYR A 112 12.72 17.94 0.18
C TYR A 112 11.28 18.06 0.67
N VAL A 113 10.36 18.58 -0.17
CA VAL A 113 8.94 18.66 0.16
C VAL A 113 8.35 17.27 0.34
N LEU A 114 8.69 16.34 -0.57
CA LEU A 114 8.26 14.94 -0.47
C LEU A 114 8.87 14.25 0.74
N GLY A 115 10.15 14.48 1.04
CA GLY A 115 10.81 13.97 2.24
C GLY A 115 10.15 14.46 3.53
N ALA A 116 9.81 15.76 3.61
CA ALA A 116 9.10 16.33 4.76
C ALA A 116 7.68 15.73 4.91
N LEU A 117 6.96 15.54 3.80
CA LEU A 117 5.66 14.88 3.79
C LEU A 117 5.75 13.47 4.37
N LEU A 118 6.69 12.66 3.89
CA LEU A 118 6.92 11.30 4.38
C LEU A 118 7.32 11.27 5.86
N ALA A 119 8.12 12.23 6.32
CA ALA A 119 8.48 12.33 7.74
C ALA A 119 7.24 12.58 8.62
N VAL A 120 6.35 13.48 8.19
CA VAL A 120 5.09 13.73 8.89
C VAL A 120 4.19 12.49 8.90
N THR A 121 4.09 11.80 7.76
CA THR A 121 3.33 10.55 7.64
C THR A 121 3.91 9.45 8.54
N ALA A 122 5.24 9.27 8.55
CA ALA A 122 5.91 8.29 9.42
C ALA A 122 5.60 8.53 10.91
N ILE A 123 5.67 9.77 11.36
CA ILE A 123 5.31 10.15 12.74
C ILE A 123 3.82 9.88 13.01
N GLY A 124 2.96 10.21 12.06
CA GLY A 124 1.52 9.95 12.16
C GLY A 124 1.22 8.47 12.33
N VAL A 125 1.79 7.62 11.49
CA VAL A 125 1.64 6.15 11.52
C VAL A 125 2.20 5.57 12.82
N ALA A 126 3.38 6.02 13.27
CA ALA A 126 3.99 5.55 14.51
C ALA A 126 3.17 5.89 15.77
N ARG A 127 2.53 7.08 15.78
CA ARG A 127 1.79 7.57 16.97
C ARG A 127 0.36 7.03 17.06
N HIS A 128 -0.31 6.87 15.94
CA HIS A 128 -1.75 6.53 15.92
C HIS A 128 -2.02 5.06 15.60
N GLY A 129 -1.01 4.31 15.22
CA GLY A 129 -0.99 2.85 15.14
C GLY A 129 -2.24 2.19 14.60
N GLY A 130 -2.73 2.51 13.42
CA GLY A 130 -3.88 1.82 12.84
C GLY A 130 -5.20 1.95 13.63
N ASP A 131 -5.24 2.88 14.60
CA ASP A 131 -6.45 3.16 15.35
C ASP A 131 -7.56 3.58 14.40
N ASP A 132 -8.74 3.02 14.59
CA ASP A 132 -9.95 3.21 13.80
C ASP A 132 -10.20 4.70 13.51
N ARG A 133 -9.54 5.21 12.46
CA ARG A 133 -9.95 6.50 11.90
C ARG A 133 -11.40 6.29 11.52
N ASP A 134 -12.30 7.02 12.16
CA ASP A 134 -13.70 7.01 11.77
C ASP A 134 -13.78 7.53 10.31
N LEU A 135 -13.57 6.60 9.37
CA LEU A 135 -13.52 6.88 7.94
C LEU A 135 -14.82 7.55 7.48
N ASN A 136 -15.93 7.26 8.20
CA ASN A 136 -17.23 7.82 7.89
C ASN A 136 -17.28 9.34 8.12
N GLN A 137 -16.55 9.84 9.13
CA GLN A 137 -16.47 11.26 9.45
C GLN A 137 -15.31 11.97 8.72
N SER A 138 -14.46 11.21 8.01
CA SER A 138 -13.33 11.79 7.29
C SER A 138 -13.80 12.82 6.25
N ARG A 139 -12.99 13.88 6.07
CA ARG A 139 -13.27 14.92 5.04
C ARG A 139 -13.34 14.30 3.64
N LEU A 140 -12.48 13.31 3.39
CA LEU A 140 -12.44 12.60 2.11
C LEU A 140 -13.74 11.85 1.85
N MET A 141 -14.28 11.11 2.82
CA MET A 141 -15.55 10.39 2.66
C MET A 141 -16.73 11.34 2.47
N LYS A 142 -16.74 12.49 3.16
CA LYS A 142 -17.76 13.54 2.93
C LYS A 142 -17.71 14.09 1.50
N LEU A 143 -16.50 14.29 0.97
CA LEU A 143 -16.30 14.72 -0.42
C LEU A 143 -16.78 13.64 -1.40
N VAL A 144 -16.37 12.39 -1.22
CA VAL A 144 -16.77 11.24 -2.04
C VAL A 144 -18.31 11.12 -2.11
N ARG A 145 -18.99 11.21 -0.97
CA ARG A 145 -20.46 11.18 -0.92
C ARG A 145 -21.14 12.33 -1.70
N ARG A 146 -20.49 13.50 -1.76
CA ARG A 146 -20.99 14.63 -2.55
C ARG A 146 -20.78 14.46 -4.05
N MET A 147 -19.73 13.71 -4.45
CA MET A 147 -19.41 13.47 -5.86
C MET A 147 -20.32 12.42 -6.51
N VAL A 148 -20.91 11.52 -5.72
CA VAL A 148 -21.75 10.43 -6.21
C VAL A 148 -23.23 10.85 -6.21
N PRO A 149 -23.91 10.91 -7.37
CA PRO A 149 -25.31 11.22 -7.45
C PRO A 149 -26.18 10.19 -6.71
N ALA A 150 -27.30 10.62 -6.14
CA ALA A 150 -28.21 9.75 -5.38
C ALA A 150 -28.83 8.61 -6.23
N ASN A 151 -28.92 8.79 -7.53
CA ASN A 151 -29.43 7.80 -8.50
C ASN A 151 -28.34 6.90 -9.10
N ALA A 152 -27.09 6.99 -8.62
CA ALA A 152 -26.00 6.16 -9.11
C ALA A 152 -26.16 4.68 -8.71
N SER A 153 -25.49 3.80 -9.45
CA SER A 153 -25.44 2.36 -9.11
C SER A 153 -24.93 2.15 -7.66
N PRO A 154 -25.43 1.14 -6.94
CA PRO A 154 -24.94 0.81 -5.59
C PRO A 154 -23.44 0.57 -5.50
N LEU A 155 -22.79 0.21 -6.61
CA LEU A 155 -21.34 -0.01 -6.67
C LEU A 155 -20.54 1.28 -6.93
N THR A 156 -21.18 2.36 -7.36
CA THR A 156 -20.49 3.61 -7.70
C THR A 156 -19.84 4.25 -6.48
N LEU A 157 -20.55 4.34 -5.36
CA LEU A 157 -20.02 4.93 -4.14
C LEU A 157 -18.79 4.16 -3.60
N PRO A 158 -18.85 2.82 -3.45
CA PRO A 158 -17.67 2.04 -3.07
C PRO A 158 -16.49 2.20 -4.04
N LEU A 159 -16.73 2.22 -5.35
CA LEU A 159 -15.67 2.35 -6.35
C LEU A 159 -15.00 3.73 -6.30
N VAL A 160 -15.80 4.81 -6.23
CA VAL A 160 -15.26 6.17 -6.10
C VAL A 160 -14.53 6.34 -4.77
N ALA A 161 -15.02 5.71 -3.70
CA ALA A 161 -14.34 5.72 -2.41
C ALA A 161 -12.97 5.00 -2.48
N VAL A 162 -12.93 3.78 -3.04
CA VAL A 162 -11.66 3.05 -3.25
C VAL A 162 -10.67 3.88 -4.06
N ALA A 163 -11.11 4.48 -5.17
CA ALA A 163 -10.27 5.34 -6.01
C ALA A 163 -9.75 6.57 -5.26
N ALA A 164 -10.61 7.25 -4.50
CA ALA A 164 -10.22 8.44 -3.74
C ALA A 164 -9.22 8.11 -2.62
N PHE A 165 -9.39 6.98 -1.94
CA PHE A 165 -8.43 6.51 -0.94
C PHE A 165 -7.13 6.05 -1.58
N ASP A 166 -7.16 5.38 -2.77
CA ASP A 166 -5.93 5.01 -3.47
C ASP A 166 -5.13 6.24 -3.90
N VAL A 167 -5.79 7.31 -4.39
CA VAL A 167 -5.12 8.60 -4.65
C VAL A 167 -4.46 9.15 -3.40
N MET A 168 -5.14 9.10 -2.25
CA MET A 168 -4.57 9.55 -0.98
C MET A 168 -3.33 8.74 -0.60
N PHE A 169 -3.36 7.42 -0.79
CA PHE A 169 -2.20 6.55 -0.52
C PHE A 169 -1.07 6.74 -1.53
N ALA A 170 -1.39 7.05 -2.79
CA ALA A 170 -0.40 7.32 -3.82
C ALA A 170 0.45 8.56 -3.48
N ILE A 171 -0.10 9.54 -2.75
CA ILE A 171 0.64 10.72 -2.27
C ILE A 171 1.79 10.34 -1.34
N ASP A 172 1.65 9.25 -0.58
CA ASP A 172 2.68 8.76 0.35
C ASP A 172 3.57 7.70 -0.32
N SER A 173 3.00 6.78 -1.12
CA SER A 173 3.73 5.64 -1.66
C SER A 173 4.63 6.00 -2.85
N ILE A 174 4.18 6.87 -3.75
CA ILE A 174 4.96 7.25 -4.94
C ILE A 174 6.25 8.00 -4.57
N PRO A 175 6.24 9.02 -3.68
CA PRO A 175 7.47 9.61 -3.16
C PRO A 175 8.41 8.60 -2.49
N ALA A 176 7.87 7.60 -1.82
CA ALA A 176 8.68 6.55 -1.19
C ALA A 176 9.47 5.74 -2.23
N ILE A 177 8.89 5.46 -3.40
CA ILE A 177 9.60 4.79 -4.49
C ILE A 177 10.57 5.75 -5.19
N PHE A 178 10.22 7.02 -5.36
CA PHE A 178 11.12 8.03 -5.95
C PHE A 178 12.42 8.22 -5.16
N ALA A 179 12.41 7.96 -3.84
CA ALA A 179 13.63 7.92 -3.04
C ALA A 179 14.55 6.72 -3.37
N VAL A 180 14.02 5.70 -4.03
CA VAL A 180 14.79 4.52 -4.47
C VAL A 180 15.29 4.72 -5.90
N THR A 181 14.39 5.13 -6.80
CA THR A 181 14.67 5.32 -8.22
C THR A 181 13.66 6.28 -8.85
N THR A 182 14.09 7.02 -9.87
CA THR A 182 13.23 7.84 -10.73
C THR A 182 13.05 7.22 -12.13
N ASP A 183 13.59 6.02 -12.37
CA ASP A 183 13.32 5.29 -13.60
C ASP A 183 11.85 4.96 -13.74
N THR A 184 11.20 5.55 -14.76
CA THR A 184 9.74 5.43 -14.97
C THR A 184 9.28 3.99 -15.13
N PHE A 185 10.06 3.15 -15.82
CA PHE A 185 9.71 1.74 -16.03
C PHE A 185 9.80 0.97 -14.72
N VAL A 186 10.88 1.15 -13.96
CA VAL A 186 11.10 0.49 -12.66
C VAL A 186 10.00 0.88 -11.67
N VAL A 187 9.71 2.18 -11.54
CA VAL A 187 8.66 2.70 -10.64
C VAL A 187 7.30 2.14 -11.02
N PHE A 188 6.94 2.21 -12.30
CA PHE A 188 5.65 1.69 -12.78
C PHE A 188 5.54 0.17 -12.59
N ALA A 189 6.57 -0.58 -12.97
CA ALA A 189 6.59 -2.04 -12.82
C ALA A 189 6.46 -2.46 -11.35
N ALA A 190 7.20 -1.83 -10.43
CA ALA A 190 7.10 -2.11 -8.99
C ALA A 190 5.69 -1.89 -8.45
N ASN A 191 5.06 -0.77 -8.84
CA ASN A 191 3.67 -0.47 -8.48
C ASN A 191 2.68 -1.47 -9.08
N ALA A 192 2.74 -1.71 -10.38
CA ALA A 192 1.79 -2.59 -11.08
C ALA A 192 1.83 -4.02 -10.51
N TRP A 193 3.04 -4.58 -10.33
CA TRP A 193 3.20 -5.93 -9.79
C TRP A 193 2.76 -6.04 -8.32
N SER A 194 2.96 -5.00 -7.51
CA SER A 194 2.47 -5.00 -6.12
C SER A 194 0.95 -5.04 -6.05
N LEU A 195 0.27 -4.30 -6.95
CA LEU A 195 -1.19 -4.24 -7.03
C LEU A 195 -1.82 -5.53 -7.57
N CYS A 196 -1.16 -6.24 -8.51
CA CYS A 196 -1.69 -7.48 -9.08
C CYS A 196 -2.05 -8.54 -8.02
N GLY A 197 -1.26 -8.64 -6.94
CA GLY A 197 -1.51 -9.58 -5.85
C GLY A 197 -2.49 -9.08 -4.79
N MET A 198 -2.99 -7.84 -4.89
CA MET A 198 -3.75 -7.20 -3.82
C MET A 198 -5.11 -7.85 -3.58
N ILE A 199 -5.79 -8.35 -4.63
CA ILE A 199 -7.09 -9.03 -4.49
C ILE A 199 -6.96 -10.28 -3.62
N SER A 200 -5.97 -11.13 -3.91
CA SER A 200 -5.75 -12.36 -3.14
C SER A 200 -5.40 -12.06 -1.70
N LEU A 201 -4.60 -11.01 -1.50
CA LEU A 201 -4.17 -10.55 -0.20
C LEU A 201 -5.34 -9.97 0.61
N TYR A 202 -6.30 -9.29 -0.04
CA TYR A 202 -7.52 -8.80 0.61
C TYR A 202 -8.29 -9.94 1.27
N PHE A 203 -8.59 -11.01 0.53
CA PHE A 203 -9.33 -12.16 1.07
C PHE A 203 -8.54 -12.92 2.14
N LEU A 204 -7.22 -12.90 2.08
CA LEU A 204 -6.37 -13.45 3.14
C LEU A 204 -6.42 -12.59 4.41
N LEU A 205 -6.34 -11.26 4.26
CA LEU A 205 -6.32 -10.31 5.36
C LEU A 205 -7.68 -10.19 6.05
N GLU A 206 -8.80 -10.26 5.34
CA GLU A 206 -10.14 -10.21 5.92
C GLU A 206 -10.29 -11.21 7.09
N ASN A 207 -9.58 -12.34 7.01
CA ASN A 207 -9.55 -13.37 8.07
C ASN A 207 -8.37 -13.26 9.05
N ALA A 208 -7.36 -12.45 8.76
CA ALA A 208 -6.09 -12.45 9.50
C ALA A 208 -5.69 -11.09 10.09
N LEU A 209 -6.48 -10.03 9.86
CA LEU A 209 -6.15 -8.65 10.26
C LEU A 209 -5.78 -8.49 11.74
N ALA A 210 -6.38 -9.30 12.62
CA ALA A 210 -6.07 -9.29 14.04
C ALA A 210 -4.64 -9.77 14.41
N ARG A 211 -3.89 -10.35 13.48
CA ARG A 211 -2.57 -10.96 13.76
C ARG A 211 -1.39 -10.03 13.52
N PHE A 212 -1.52 -8.99 12.68
CA PHE A 212 -0.40 -8.11 12.30
C PHE A 212 -0.35 -6.82 13.12
N ARG A 213 -0.37 -6.95 14.45
CA ARG A 213 -0.46 -5.86 15.42
C ARG A 213 0.64 -4.79 15.29
N TYR A 214 1.84 -5.16 14.89
CA TYR A 214 3.00 -4.26 14.81
C TYR A 214 3.40 -3.87 13.39
N LEU A 215 2.59 -4.19 12.37
CA LEU A 215 2.88 -3.86 10.98
C LEU A 215 3.03 -2.34 10.79
N HIS A 216 2.18 -1.54 11.43
CA HIS A 216 2.24 -0.08 11.37
C HIS A 216 3.59 0.50 11.84
N LEU A 217 4.24 -0.12 12.84
CA LEU A 217 5.57 0.31 13.29
C LEU A 217 6.65 -0.02 12.25
N GLY A 218 6.55 -1.17 11.59
CA GLY A 218 7.43 -1.51 10.46
C GLY A 218 7.29 -0.52 9.31
N LEU A 219 6.05 -0.16 8.96
CA LEU A 219 5.76 0.85 7.93
C LEU A 219 6.30 2.23 8.33
N ALA A 220 6.09 2.66 9.57
CA ALA A 220 6.62 3.92 10.09
C ALA A 220 8.15 3.97 10.00
N ALA A 221 8.84 2.87 10.32
CA ALA A 221 10.30 2.78 10.21
C ALA A 221 10.78 2.89 8.74
N ILE A 222 10.10 2.24 7.81
CA ILE A 222 10.39 2.34 6.37
C ILE A 222 10.19 3.78 5.90
N LEU A 223 9.05 4.39 6.20
CA LEU A 223 8.75 5.78 5.81
C LEU A 223 9.74 6.76 6.41
N ALA A 224 10.15 6.59 7.68
CA ALA A 224 11.14 7.43 8.32
C ALA A 224 12.52 7.31 7.65
N TYR A 225 12.95 6.09 7.29
CA TYR A 225 14.20 5.88 6.54
C TYR A 225 14.14 6.55 5.16
N VAL A 226 13.06 6.37 4.43
CA VAL A 226 12.87 6.96 3.10
C VAL A 226 12.80 8.48 3.17
N ALA A 227 12.10 9.04 4.17
CA ALA A 227 12.07 10.48 4.44
C ALA A 227 13.48 11.04 4.69
N ALA A 228 14.27 10.36 5.53
CA ALA A 228 15.65 10.76 5.79
C ALA A 228 16.49 10.72 4.50
N LYS A 229 16.35 9.69 3.66
CA LYS A 229 17.06 9.58 2.39
C LYS A 229 16.70 10.71 1.42
N LEU A 230 15.43 11.13 1.33
CA LEU A 230 15.01 12.26 0.50
C LEU A 230 15.50 13.61 1.04
N ILE A 231 15.41 13.83 2.36
CA ILE A 231 15.85 15.09 2.98
C ILE A 231 17.37 15.24 2.87
N LEU A 232 18.10 14.14 2.95
CA LEU A 232 19.57 14.12 2.90
C LEU A 232 20.11 13.78 1.50
N VAL A 233 19.29 13.93 0.46
CA VAL A 233 19.63 13.49 -0.90
C VAL A 233 20.93 14.07 -1.46
N ASP A 234 21.32 15.27 -1.03
CA ASP A 234 22.57 15.89 -1.52
C ASP A 234 23.83 15.47 -0.75
N VAL A 235 23.67 14.84 0.43
CA VAL A 235 24.82 14.48 1.31
C VAL A 235 24.91 13.00 1.65
N TRP A 236 23.82 12.25 1.47
CA TRP A 236 23.74 10.84 1.88
C TRP A 236 23.11 9.95 0.81
N HIS A 237 23.96 9.15 0.17
CA HIS A 237 23.59 8.24 -0.92
C HIS A 237 23.83 6.78 -0.53
N PRO A 238 23.00 6.18 0.34
CA PRO A 238 23.17 4.78 0.72
C PRO A 238 23.02 3.88 -0.51
N PRO A 239 23.89 2.85 -0.66
CA PRO A 239 23.76 1.90 -1.74
C PRO A 239 22.43 1.14 -1.63
N ILE A 240 21.89 0.67 -2.76
CA ILE A 240 20.58 0.03 -2.84
C ILE A 240 20.45 -1.16 -1.88
N ILE A 241 21.53 -1.88 -1.65
CA ILE A 241 21.55 -3.02 -0.72
C ILE A 241 21.21 -2.61 0.72
N VAL A 242 21.59 -1.40 1.14
CA VAL A 242 21.24 -0.85 2.46
C VAL A 242 19.75 -0.53 2.51
N SER A 243 19.20 0.09 1.47
CA SER A 243 17.76 0.37 1.37
C SER A 243 16.94 -0.92 1.43
N LEU A 244 17.36 -1.93 0.67
CA LEU A 244 16.72 -3.25 0.68
C LEU A 244 16.81 -3.92 2.07
N ALA A 245 17.98 -3.88 2.70
CA ALA A 245 18.18 -4.46 4.03
C ALA A 245 17.30 -3.78 5.11
N VAL A 246 17.18 -2.46 5.05
CA VAL A 246 16.30 -1.71 5.98
C VAL A 246 14.84 -2.09 5.78
N VAL A 247 14.35 -2.15 4.53
CA VAL A 247 12.96 -2.51 4.21
C VAL A 247 12.66 -3.93 4.68
N VAL A 248 13.49 -4.90 4.28
CA VAL A 248 13.31 -6.31 4.66
C VAL A 248 13.44 -6.49 6.18
N GLY A 249 14.41 -5.83 6.81
CA GLY A 249 14.63 -5.88 8.27
C GLY A 249 13.44 -5.32 9.05
N ALA A 250 12.92 -4.16 8.65
CA ALA A 250 11.75 -3.55 9.29
C ALA A 250 10.50 -4.45 9.20
N LEU A 251 10.27 -5.06 8.03
CA LEU A 251 9.16 -6.00 7.83
C LEU A 251 9.33 -7.28 8.64
N ALA A 252 10.54 -7.86 8.65
CA ALA A 252 10.84 -9.06 9.41
C ALA A 252 10.63 -8.83 10.93
N VAL A 253 11.13 -7.71 11.45
CA VAL A 253 10.95 -7.34 12.86
C VAL A 253 9.46 -7.15 13.19
N ALA A 254 8.71 -6.43 12.35
CA ALA A 254 7.28 -6.22 12.56
C ALA A 254 6.49 -7.55 12.53
N ALA A 255 6.82 -8.45 11.61
CA ALA A 255 6.19 -9.77 11.50
C ALA A 255 6.53 -10.65 12.71
N LEU A 256 7.79 -10.71 13.13
CA LEU A 256 8.24 -11.46 14.31
C LEU A 256 7.59 -10.92 15.58
N ALA A 257 7.61 -9.61 15.78
CA ALA A 257 6.96 -8.97 16.93
C ALA A 257 5.45 -9.26 16.97
N SER A 258 4.80 -9.32 15.80
CA SER A 258 3.36 -9.65 15.70
C SER A 258 3.07 -11.13 15.99
N SER A 259 4.05 -12.02 15.81
CA SER A 259 3.92 -13.46 16.09
C SER A 259 4.08 -13.81 17.57
N LEU A 260 4.70 -12.93 18.37
CA LEU A 260 4.87 -13.16 19.80
C LEU A 260 3.54 -13.05 20.54
N PRO A 261 3.23 -13.97 21.48
CA PRO A 261 2.03 -13.87 22.28
C PRO A 261 2.03 -12.55 23.06
N ALA A 262 0.87 -11.88 23.09
CA ALA A 262 0.72 -10.70 23.93
C ALA A 262 1.00 -11.13 25.39
N GLY A 263 2.07 -10.57 25.98
CA GLY A 263 2.34 -10.81 27.40
C GLY A 263 1.06 -10.55 28.18
N SER A 264 0.64 -11.52 28.98
CA SER A 264 -0.55 -11.44 29.82
C SER A 264 -0.42 -10.23 30.76
N ALA A 265 -1.02 -9.11 30.36
CA ALA A 265 -1.35 -8.08 31.31
C ALA A 265 -2.32 -8.73 32.29
N GLY A 266 -1.86 -9.00 33.50
CA GLY A 266 -2.65 -9.63 34.55
C GLY A 266 -3.97 -8.87 34.77
N PRO A 267 -5.02 -9.55 35.19
CA PRO A 267 -6.31 -8.93 35.39
C PRO A 267 -6.18 -7.77 36.40
N ALA A 268 -6.65 -6.59 35.96
CA ALA A 268 -6.74 -5.42 36.83
C ALA A 268 -7.50 -5.83 38.10
N ARG A 269 -6.83 -5.74 39.28
CA ARG A 269 -7.49 -5.96 40.57
C ARG A 269 -8.67 -5.00 40.70
N PRO A 270 -9.85 -5.49 41.02
CA PRO A 270 -10.97 -4.60 41.35
C PRO A 270 -10.59 -3.83 42.62
N THR A 271 -10.53 -2.51 42.51
CA THR A 271 -10.46 -1.62 43.67
C THR A 271 -11.79 -1.74 44.43
N ARG A 272 -11.70 -2.15 45.68
CA ARG A 272 -12.82 -2.09 46.66
C ARG A 272 -13.18 -0.64 46.96
#